data_6a091c6e9cf5ac79bb109b322a2f0230
#
_entry.id   6a091c6e9cf5ac79bb109b322a2f0230
#
_cell.length_a   1.000
_cell.length_b   1.000
_cell.length_c   1.000
_cell.angle_alpha   90.00
_cell.angle_beta   90.00
_cell.angle_gamma   90.00
#
_symmetry.space_group_name_H-M   'P 1'
#
loop_
_entity.id
_entity.type
_entity.pdbx_description
1 polymer ?
#
loop_
_entity_poly.entity_id
_entity_poly.type
_entity_poly.pdbx_seq_one_letter_code
_entity_poly.pdbx_strand_id
1 'polypeptide(L)'
;MTASAVEIQSRTLAGYADASRLRQVHDRDWVLDLFPDDPRSLVDLGSGIGQLLQAALERFPSLQLAAGLERSEHRIAEAADRLRPYGARTVLHQADLTDPEALPLRPDVVTMTSVLHWLFPHEERVFAWVGRHLAPGGRFLLTTYHPARDEHGLGGEDEIVRDALTALGADRGEVPGLFARAGTLPIATRTRTADDLARVLRPHLAVAGHLERDAVVTVDSAEQYAHFHAATFGDYYSRLVPAGQRADFFRAVGESAWQRQNERGHVSRMPVRLWQLTTP
;
A
#
# COMPACT_ATOMS: atom_id res chain seq x y z
N MET A 1 7.90 15.26 27.42
CA MET A 1 7.42 15.92 26.19
C MET A 1 6.32 15.05 25.61
N THR A 2 5.13 15.57 25.45
CA THR A 2 4.00 14.88 24.80
C THR A 2 4.29 14.80 23.30
N ALA A 3 4.11 13.62 22.71
CA ALA A 3 4.26 13.42 21.26
C ALA A 3 3.26 14.33 20.51
N SER A 4 3.69 14.92 19.39
CA SER A 4 2.80 15.72 18.54
C SER A 4 1.71 14.84 17.92
N ALA A 5 0.58 15.45 17.51
CA ALA A 5 -0.50 14.72 16.82
C ALA A 5 0.02 13.97 15.57
N VAL A 6 0.96 14.57 14.84
CA VAL A 6 1.60 13.95 13.65
C VAL A 6 2.46 12.76 14.03
N GLU A 7 3.18 12.80 15.16
CA GLU A 7 3.98 11.66 15.63
C GLU A 7 3.09 10.50 16.10
N ILE A 8 1.95 10.80 16.74
CA ILE A 8 0.97 9.79 17.11
C ILE A 8 0.39 9.17 15.84
N GLN A 9 -0.04 9.99 14.88
CA GLN A 9 -0.55 9.54 13.60
C GLN A 9 0.46 8.67 12.84
N SER A 10 1.73 9.09 12.79
CA SER A 10 2.82 8.35 12.15
C SER A 10 3.03 6.96 12.77
N ARG A 11 2.99 6.85 14.10
CA ARG A 11 3.16 5.57 14.81
C ARG A 11 1.96 4.65 14.73
N THR A 12 0.76 5.20 14.81
CA THR A 12 -0.49 4.42 14.84
C THR A 12 -1.10 4.24 13.47
N LEU A 13 -0.60 4.98 12.44
CA LEU A 13 -1.19 5.08 11.11
C LEU A 13 -2.66 5.52 11.16
N ALA A 14 -3.04 6.29 12.20
CA ALA A 14 -4.37 6.82 12.37
C ALA A 14 -4.74 7.82 11.24
N GLY A 15 -6.03 7.91 10.91
CA GLY A 15 -6.50 8.76 9.80
C GLY A 15 -6.22 8.19 8.40
N TYR A 16 -5.80 6.93 8.31
CA TYR A 16 -5.55 6.28 7.03
C TYR A 16 -6.80 6.22 6.13
N ALA A 17 -8.00 6.20 6.73
CA ALA A 17 -9.26 6.20 5.99
C ALA A 17 -9.40 7.40 5.04
N ASP A 18 -9.07 8.59 5.53
CA ASP A 18 -9.14 9.83 4.74
C ASP A 18 -7.95 9.96 3.80
N ALA A 19 -6.76 9.56 4.28
CA ALA A 19 -5.53 9.56 3.51
C ALA A 19 -5.59 8.60 2.31
N SER A 20 -6.12 7.40 2.48
CA SER A 20 -6.19 6.38 1.43
C SER A 20 -7.06 6.81 0.23
N ARG A 21 -7.97 7.77 0.42
CA ARG A 21 -8.79 8.31 -0.67
C ARG A 21 -7.96 8.94 -1.79
N LEU A 22 -6.80 9.48 -1.48
CA LEU A 22 -5.94 10.10 -2.49
C LEU A 22 -5.41 9.10 -3.54
N ARG A 23 -5.24 7.84 -3.17
CA ARG A 23 -4.69 6.79 -4.05
C ARG A 23 -5.65 5.66 -4.38
N GLN A 24 -6.49 5.25 -3.44
CA GLN A 24 -7.15 3.95 -3.48
C GLN A 24 -8.61 3.97 -3.92
N VAL A 25 -9.28 5.11 -3.95
CA VAL A 25 -10.71 5.17 -4.32
C VAL A 25 -10.94 4.64 -5.74
N HIS A 26 -10.04 4.95 -6.67
CA HIS A 26 -10.14 4.47 -8.05
C HIS A 26 -9.64 3.03 -8.24
N ASP A 27 -8.88 2.48 -7.28
CA ASP A 27 -8.29 1.15 -7.40
C ASP A 27 -9.28 0.04 -7.06
N ARG A 28 -10.25 0.30 -6.18
CA ARG A 28 -11.20 -0.71 -5.72
C ARG A 28 -12.12 -1.21 -6.82
N ASP A 29 -12.77 -0.31 -7.54
CA ASP A 29 -13.69 -0.69 -8.63
C ASP A 29 -12.94 -1.46 -9.70
N TRP A 30 -11.75 -1.01 -10.07
CA TRP A 30 -10.90 -1.66 -11.04
C TRP A 30 -10.51 -3.09 -10.64
N VAL A 31 -10.22 -3.32 -9.36
CA VAL A 31 -9.94 -4.66 -8.83
C VAL A 31 -11.22 -5.52 -8.81
N LEU A 32 -12.34 -4.95 -8.35
CA LEU A 32 -13.62 -5.65 -8.27
C LEU A 32 -14.18 -6.03 -9.65
N ASP A 33 -13.88 -5.27 -10.71
CA ASP A 33 -14.27 -5.59 -12.08
C ASP A 33 -13.64 -6.88 -12.61
N LEU A 34 -12.56 -7.36 -11.99
CA LEU A 34 -11.89 -8.60 -12.36
C LEU A 34 -12.29 -9.81 -11.49
N PHE A 35 -13.21 -9.64 -10.54
CA PHE A 35 -13.73 -10.77 -9.79
C PHE A 35 -14.52 -11.71 -10.72
N PRO A 36 -14.58 -13.02 -10.40
CA PRO A 36 -15.55 -13.89 -11.06
C PRO A 36 -16.98 -13.42 -10.78
N ASP A 37 -17.94 -13.86 -11.60
CA ASP A 37 -19.34 -13.40 -11.49
C ASP A 37 -20.01 -13.78 -10.16
N ASP A 38 -19.63 -14.92 -9.57
CA ASP A 38 -20.26 -15.47 -8.36
C ASP A 38 -19.19 -15.93 -7.33
N PRO A 39 -18.35 -15.02 -6.81
CA PRO A 39 -17.31 -15.38 -5.85
C PRO A 39 -17.95 -15.77 -4.51
N ARG A 40 -17.49 -16.85 -3.89
CA ARG A 40 -17.98 -17.33 -2.58
C ARG A 40 -17.08 -16.91 -1.44
N SER A 41 -15.78 -16.76 -1.71
CA SER A 41 -14.78 -16.46 -0.71
C SER A 41 -13.70 -15.50 -1.22
N LEU A 42 -13.33 -14.56 -0.36
CA LEU A 42 -12.31 -13.53 -0.60
C LEU A 42 -11.32 -13.51 0.57
N VAL A 43 -10.04 -13.43 0.24
CA VAL A 43 -8.98 -13.05 1.21
C VAL A 43 -8.28 -11.81 0.71
N ASP A 44 -8.25 -10.74 1.52
CA ASP A 44 -7.55 -9.50 1.24
C ASP A 44 -6.27 -9.40 2.07
N LEU A 45 -5.13 -9.45 1.40
CA LEU A 45 -3.79 -9.43 2.01
C LEU A 45 -3.32 -7.99 2.20
N GLY A 46 -3.19 -7.55 3.45
CA GLY A 46 -2.97 -6.17 3.83
C GLY A 46 -4.26 -5.37 3.72
N SER A 47 -5.34 -5.91 4.29
CA SER A 47 -6.70 -5.39 4.16
C SER A 47 -6.91 -3.97 4.73
N GLY A 48 -5.93 -3.44 5.45
CA GLY A 48 -6.00 -2.12 6.05
C GLY A 48 -7.25 -1.99 6.93
N ILE A 49 -8.04 -0.96 6.66
CA ILE A 49 -9.30 -0.68 7.37
C ILE A 49 -10.53 -1.34 6.71
N GLY A 50 -10.35 -2.37 5.87
CA GLY A 50 -11.44 -3.20 5.33
C GLY A 50 -12.27 -2.58 4.21
N GLN A 51 -11.79 -1.53 3.54
CA GLN A 51 -12.56 -0.83 2.51
C GLN A 51 -12.82 -1.68 1.27
N LEU A 52 -11.84 -2.50 0.82
CA LEU A 52 -12.03 -3.41 -0.31
C LEU A 52 -12.98 -4.54 0.06
N LEU A 53 -12.85 -5.09 1.27
CA LEU A 53 -13.76 -6.13 1.79
C LEU A 53 -15.20 -5.63 1.83
N GLN A 54 -15.44 -4.40 2.34
CA GLN A 54 -16.75 -3.78 2.36
C GLN A 54 -17.33 -3.67 0.94
N ALA A 55 -16.58 -3.06 0.02
CA ALA A 55 -17.03 -2.87 -1.35
C ALA A 55 -17.32 -4.20 -2.07
N ALA A 56 -16.51 -5.23 -1.81
CA ALA A 56 -16.75 -6.57 -2.35
C ALA A 56 -18.04 -7.20 -1.79
N LEU A 57 -18.29 -7.08 -0.49
CA LEU A 57 -19.51 -7.61 0.15
C LEU A 57 -20.77 -6.88 -0.31
N GLU A 58 -20.68 -5.58 -0.63
CA GLU A 58 -21.77 -4.79 -1.20
C GLU A 58 -22.07 -5.18 -2.66
N ARG A 59 -21.00 -5.40 -3.45
CA ARG A 59 -21.11 -5.68 -4.88
C ARG A 59 -21.49 -7.14 -5.19
N PHE A 60 -21.02 -8.08 -4.37
CA PHE A 60 -21.18 -9.53 -4.58
C PHE A 60 -21.97 -10.17 -3.44
N PRO A 61 -23.32 -10.25 -3.55
CA PRO A 61 -24.15 -10.90 -2.53
C PRO A 61 -23.82 -12.39 -2.31
N SER A 62 -23.20 -13.03 -3.31
CA SER A 62 -22.71 -14.41 -3.25
C SER A 62 -21.58 -14.67 -2.29
N LEU A 63 -20.80 -13.64 -1.92
CA LEU A 63 -19.70 -13.77 -0.97
C LEU A 63 -20.22 -14.24 0.39
N GLN A 64 -19.83 -15.45 0.78
CA GLN A 64 -20.16 -16.08 2.06
C GLN A 64 -19.10 -15.76 3.11
N LEU A 65 -17.86 -15.56 2.67
CA LEU A 65 -16.71 -15.25 3.54
C LEU A 65 -15.79 -14.21 2.89
N ALA A 66 -15.52 -13.14 3.60
CA ALA A 66 -14.53 -12.13 3.29
C ALA A 66 -13.53 -12.02 4.46
N ALA A 67 -12.31 -12.49 4.27
CA ALA A 67 -11.28 -12.48 5.30
C ALA A 67 -10.23 -11.39 5.00
N GLY A 68 -9.83 -10.64 6.02
CA GLY A 68 -8.77 -9.65 5.95
C GLY A 68 -7.56 -10.05 6.80
N LEU A 69 -6.36 -9.97 6.21
CA LEU A 69 -5.10 -10.09 6.92
C LEU A 69 -4.43 -8.73 7.00
N GLU A 70 -4.18 -8.23 8.21
CA GLU A 70 -3.55 -6.93 8.43
C GLU A 70 -2.61 -7.01 9.64
N ARG A 71 -1.49 -6.31 9.57
CA ARG A 71 -0.50 -6.29 10.65
C ARG A 71 -0.86 -5.33 11.77
N SER A 72 -1.50 -4.21 11.44
CA SER A 72 -1.81 -3.13 12.37
C SER A 72 -3.08 -3.44 13.17
N GLU A 73 -2.94 -3.63 14.47
CA GLU A 73 -4.07 -3.78 15.39
C GLU A 73 -5.07 -2.61 15.30
N HIS A 74 -4.55 -1.39 15.17
CA HIS A 74 -5.37 -0.19 15.02
C HIS A 74 -6.24 -0.24 13.75
N ARG A 75 -5.67 -0.64 12.61
CA ARG A 75 -6.42 -0.79 11.35
C ARG A 75 -7.43 -1.93 11.42
N ILE A 76 -7.10 -3.01 12.11
CA ILE A 76 -8.04 -4.12 12.34
C ILE A 76 -9.24 -3.64 13.16
N ALA A 77 -9.04 -2.83 14.20
CA ALA A 77 -10.14 -2.27 14.98
C ALA A 77 -11.06 -1.40 14.11
N GLU A 78 -10.51 -0.52 13.28
CA GLU A 78 -11.30 0.29 12.33
C GLU A 78 -12.03 -0.60 11.29
N ALA A 79 -11.37 -1.65 10.81
CA ALA A 79 -11.97 -2.60 9.88
C ALA A 79 -13.13 -3.36 10.54
N ALA A 80 -12.97 -3.79 11.79
CA ALA A 80 -14.02 -4.49 12.55
C ALA A 80 -15.27 -3.61 12.71
N ASP A 81 -15.10 -2.33 13.01
CA ASP A 81 -16.20 -1.38 13.08
C ASP A 81 -16.91 -1.20 11.77
N ARG A 82 -16.15 -1.03 10.68
CA ARG A 82 -16.65 -0.90 9.32
C ARG A 82 -17.43 -2.12 8.85
N LEU A 83 -16.92 -3.31 9.14
CA LEU A 83 -17.45 -4.58 8.65
C LEU A 83 -18.51 -5.19 9.57
N ARG A 84 -18.79 -4.58 10.72
CA ARG A 84 -19.80 -5.03 11.69
C ARG A 84 -21.16 -5.37 11.07
N PRO A 85 -21.70 -4.59 10.10
CA PRO A 85 -22.99 -4.92 9.46
C PRO A 85 -23.03 -6.26 8.74
N TYR A 86 -21.89 -6.83 8.38
CA TYR A 86 -21.80 -8.09 7.62
C TYR A 86 -21.68 -9.34 8.51
N GLY A 87 -21.50 -9.17 9.81
CA GLY A 87 -21.53 -10.23 10.82
C GLY A 87 -20.58 -11.39 10.51
N ALA A 88 -21.09 -12.61 10.57
CA ALA A 88 -20.31 -13.83 10.37
C ALA A 88 -19.72 -14.01 8.96
N ARG A 89 -20.08 -13.15 8.00
CA ARG A 89 -19.47 -13.15 6.66
C ARG A 89 -18.07 -12.55 6.64
N THR A 90 -17.60 -11.96 7.73
CA THR A 90 -16.31 -11.28 7.82
C THR A 90 -15.43 -11.87 8.91
N VAL A 91 -14.14 -12.04 8.59
CA VAL A 91 -13.13 -12.48 9.54
C VAL A 91 -11.88 -11.60 9.37
N LEU A 92 -11.34 -11.11 10.47
CA LEU A 92 -10.11 -10.31 10.47
C LEU A 92 -9.03 -11.02 11.28
N HIS A 93 -7.86 -11.15 10.69
CA HIS A 93 -6.69 -11.74 11.33
C HIS A 93 -5.56 -10.73 11.41
N GLN A 94 -4.95 -10.62 12.60
CA GLN A 94 -3.67 -9.93 12.72
C GLN A 94 -2.58 -10.86 12.18
N ALA A 95 -1.91 -10.45 11.10
CA ALA A 95 -0.92 -11.28 10.43
C ALA A 95 0.23 -10.45 9.84
N ASP A 96 1.44 -10.98 9.91
CA ASP A 96 2.60 -10.47 9.17
C ASP A 96 2.71 -11.25 7.84
N LEU A 97 2.50 -10.56 6.74
CA LEU A 97 2.57 -11.18 5.41
C LEU A 97 3.99 -11.57 4.97
N THR A 98 5.02 -11.19 5.71
CA THR A 98 6.38 -11.71 5.48
C THR A 98 6.56 -13.14 6.01
N ASP A 99 5.61 -13.61 6.85
CA ASP A 99 5.54 -14.98 7.35
C ASP A 99 4.07 -15.40 7.55
N PRO A 100 3.27 -15.49 6.46
CA PRO A 100 1.84 -15.71 6.54
C PRO A 100 1.51 -17.13 7.02
N GLU A 101 0.71 -17.21 8.07
CA GLU A 101 0.19 -18.48 8.59
C GLU A 101 -0.78 -19.14 7.59
N ALA A 102 -0.92 -20.46 7.68
CA ALA A 102 -1.90 -21.18 6.88
C ALA A 102 -3.32 -20.86 7.35
N LEU A 103 -4.21 -20.58 6.40
CA LEU A 103 -5.63 -20.44 6.66
C LEU A 103 -6.36 -21.74 6.34
N PRO A 104 -7.40 -22.10 7.11
CA PRO A 104 -8.18 -23.32 6.90
C PRO A 104 -9.20 -23.18 5.77
N LEU A 105 -8.88 -22.39 4.74
CA LEU A 105 -9.76 -22.14 3.60
C LEU A 105 -8.98 -22.04 2.29
N ARG A 106 -9.67 -22.29 1.18
CA ARG A 106 -9.17 -22.05 -0.18
C ARG A 106 -10.06 -21.00 -0.84
N PRO A 107 -9.65 -19.71 -0.85
CA PRO A 107 -10.46 -18.63 -1.39
C PRO A 107 -10.57 -18.69 -2.91
N ASP A 108 -11.74 -18.28 -3.44
CA ASP A 108 -11.95 -18.09 -4.87
C ASP A 108 -11.20 -16.86 -5.38
N VAL A 109 -11.09 -15.86 -4.51
CA VAL A 109 -10.39 -14.62 -4.82
C VAL A 109 -9.41 -14.28 -3.69
N VAL A 110 -8.19 -13.95 -4.06
CA VAL A 110 -7.21 -13.28 -3.20
C VAL A 110 -6.94 -11.91 -3.78
N THR A 111 -6.86 -10.90 -2.93
CA THR A 111 -6.46 -9.54 -3.32
C THR A 111 -5.24 -9.09 -2.53
N MET A 112 -4.40 -8.27 -3.14
CA MET A 112 -3.32 -7.52 -2.48
C MET A 112 -3.17 -6.18 -3.18
N THR A 113 -3.64 -5.11 -2.54
CA THR A 113 -3.64 -3.78 -3.12
C THR A 113 -2.75 -2.81 -2.35
N SER A 114 -1.78 -2.19 -3.01
CA SER A 114 -0.85 -1.20 -2.42
C SER A 114 -0.01 -1.74 -1.24
N VAL A 115 0.30 -3.03 -1.22
CA VAL A 115 0.99 -3.71 -0.10
C VAL A 115 2.38 -4.22 -0.48
N LEU A 116 2.58 -4.70 -1.72
CA LEU A 116 3.74 -5.50 -2.10
C LEU A 116 5.09 -4.86 -1.75
N HIS A 117 5.24 -3.56 -1.94
CA HIS A 117 6.46 -2.82 -1.62
C HIS A 117 6.84 -2.85 -0.13
N TRP A 118 5.87 -3.12 0.76
CA TRP A 118 6.15 -3.30 2.19
C TRP A 118 6.77 -4.66 2.51
N LEU A 119 6.59 -5.64 1.64
CA LEU A 119 7.12 -7.01 1.81
C LEU A 119 8.54 -7.20 1.24
N PHE A 120 9.05 -6.23 0.46
CA PHE A 120 10.39 -6.30 -0.12
C PHE A 120 11.49 -6.51 0.95
N PRO A 121 12.42 -7.45 0.77
CA PRO A 121 12.62 -8.36 -0.38
C PRO A 121 11.99 -9.77 -0.20
N HIS A 122 10.97 -9.93 0.64
CA HIS A 122 10.40 -11.22 1.08
C HIS A 122 9.07 -11.59 0.39
N GLU A 123 8.74 -10.94 -0.74
CA GLU A 123 7.46 -11.10 -1.44
C GLU A 123 7.19 -12.54 -1.88
N GLU A 124 8.25 -13.31 -2.15
CA GLU A 124 8.14 -14.70 -2.57
C GLU A 124 7.37 -15.57 -1.56
N ARG A 125 7.48 -15.27 -0.28
CA ARG A 125 6.78 -16.03 0.78
C ARG A 125 5.26 -15.90 0.64
N VAL A 126 4.77 -14.70 0.39
CA VAL A 126 3.33 -14.49 0.18
C VAL A 126 2.86 -15.09 -1.13
N PHE A 127 3.66 -15.05 -2.20
CA PHE A 127 3.30 -15.69 -3.47
C PHE A 127 3.23 -17.20 -3.34
N ALA A 128 4.18 -17.80 -2.63
CA ALA A 128 4.14 -19.23 -2.29
C ALA A 128 2.90 -19.58 -1.42
N TRP A 129 2.54 -18.70 -0.49
CA TRP A 129 1.34 -18.87 0.32
C TRP A 129 0.08 -18.84 -0.55
N VAL A 130 -0.06 -17.82 -1.43
CA VAL A 130 -1.20 -17.70 -2.36
C VAL A 130 -1.30 -18.93 -3.25
N GLY A 131 -0.19 -19.37 -3.86
CA GLY A 131 -0.18 -20.54 -4.73
C GLY A 131 -0.66 -21.84 -4.04
N ARG A 132 -0.43 -21.97 -2.74
CA ARG A 132 -0.92 -23.12 -1.95
C ARG A 132 -2.37 -23.02 -1.51
N HIS A 133 -2.88 -21.79 -1.29
CA HIS A 133 -4.20 -21.57 -0.69
C HIS A 133 -5.29 -21.20 -1.71
N LEU A 134 -4.92 -20.63 -2.86
CA LEU A 134 -5.90 -20.27 -3.89
C LEU A 134 -6.69 -21.50 -4.34
N ALA A 135 -8.00 -21.37 -4.43
CA ALA A 135 -8.86 -22.44 -4.94
C ALA A 135 -8.51 -22.79 -6.40
N PRO A 136 -8.74 -24.03 -6.85
CA PRO A 136 -8.64 -24.37 -8.27
C PRO A 136 -9.56 -23.45 -9.10
N GLY A 137 -9.00 -22.77 -10.11
CA GLY A 137 -9.72 -21.77 -10.90
C GLY A 137 -9.90 -20.40 -10.22
N GLY A 138 -9.40 -20.24 -9.00
CA GLY A 138 -9.38 -18.98 -8.28
C GLY A 138 -8.48 -17.93 -8.91
N ARG A 139 -8.65 -16.68 -8.50
CA ARG A 139 -7.89 -15.52 -9.00
C ARG A 139 -7.16 -14.80 -7.88
N PHE A 140 -5.89 -14.50 -8.11
CA PHE A 140 -5.16 -13.54 -7.28
C PHE A 140 -5.00 -12.23 -8.06
N LEU A 141 -5.51 -11.15 -7.48
CA LEU A 141 -5.49 -9.80 -8.05
C LEU A 141 -4.51 -8.94 -7.25
N LEU A 142 -3.42 -8.56 -7.90
CA LEU A 142 -2.30 -7.87 -7.28
C LEU A 142 -2.10 -6.50 -7.94
N THR A 143 -2.15 -5.41 -7.16
CA THR A 143 -1.72 -4.10 -7.67
C THR A 143 -0.28 -3.79 -7.31
N THR A 144 0.47 -3.29 -8.28
CA THR A 144 1.87 -2.88 -8.11
C THR A 144 2.12 -1.52 -8.73
N TYR A 145 3.02 -0.74 -8.11
CA TYR A 145 3.47 0.55 -8.59
C TYR A 145 4.82 0.41 -9.28
N HIS A 146 5.01 1.14 -10.37
CA HIS A 146 6.24 1.11 -11.15
C HIS A 146 6.78 2.54 -11.38
N PRO A 147 7.20 3.25 -10.30
CA PRO A 147 7.74 4.60 -10.43
C PRO A 147 9.04 4.60 -11.22
N ALA A 148 9.24 5.61 -12.06
CA ALA A 148 10.57 5.91 -12.58
C ALA A 148 11.50 6.23 -11.42
N ARG A 149 12.79 5.87 -11.55
CA ARG A 149 13.83 6.09 -10.55
C ARG A 149 14.98 6.88 -11.14
N ASP A 150 15.59 7.73 -10.32
CA ASP A 150 16.87 8.35 -10.64
C ASP A 150 18.05 7.37 -10.43
N GLU A 151 19.27 7.84 -10.65
CA GLU A 151 20.50 7.07 -10.46
C GLU A 151 20.76 6.62 -9.02
N HIS A 152 20.09 7.25 -8.04
CA HIS A 152 20.15 6.90 -6.62
C HIS A 152 18.97 5.99 -6.18
N GLY A 153 18.11 5.59 -7.10
CA GLY A 153 16.94 4.77 -6.83
C GLY A 153 15.75 5.53 -6.24
N LEU A 154 15.78 6.87 -6.25
CA LEU A 154 14.68 7.71 -5.77
C LEU A 154 13.60 7.81 -6.85
N GLY A 155 12.35 7.63 -6.44
CA GLY A 155 11.17 7.88 -7.28
C GLY A 155 10.44 9.16 -6.84
N GLY A 156 9.30 9.43 -7.47
CA GLY A 156 8.56 10.68 -7.24
C GLY A 156 8.22 10.96 -5.78
N GLU A 157 7.91 9.93 -5.00
CA GLU A 157 7.63 10.05 -3.56
C GLU A 157 8.91 10.37 -2.77
N ASP A 158 10.02 9.67 -3.08
CA ASP A 158 11.30 9.89 -2.44
C ASP A 158 11.87 11.27 -2.76
N GLU A 159 11.58 11.79 -3.96
CA GLU A 159 11.94 13.14 -4.38
C GLU A 159 11.25 14.23 -3.54
N ILE A 160 9.99 14.03 -3.17
CA ILE A 160 9.26 14.95 -2.28
C ILE A 160 9.93 14.95 -0.90
N VAL A 161 10.30 13.77 -0.42
CA VAL A 161 11.06 13.63 0.84
C VAL A 161 12.43 14.32 0.75
N ARG A 162 13.12 14.20 -0.38
CA ARG A 162 14.41 14.91 -0.63
C ARG A 162 14.24 16.42 -0.59
N ASP A 163 13.18 16.95 -1.24
CA ASP A 163 12.89 18.38 -1.23
C ASP A 163 12.58 18.87 0.20
N ALA A 164 11.79 18.11 0.96
CA ALA A 164 11.48 18.42 2.36
C ALA A 164 12.74 18.43 3.26
N LEU A 165 13.60 17.42 3.14
CA LEU A 165 14.86 17.38 3.90
C LEU A 165 15.78 18.55 3.53
N THR A 166 15.83 18.92 2.25
CA THR A 166 16.59 20.08 1.79
C THR A 166 16.03 21.38 2.37
N ALA A 167 14.71 21.54 2.43
CA ALA A 167 14.07 22.70 3.08
C ALA A 167 14.40 22.79 4.58
N LEU A 168 14.67 21.68 5.22
CA LEU A 168 15.12 21.60 6.63
C LEU A 168 16.65 21.75 6.81
N GLY A 169 17.38 22.07 5.74
CA GLY A 169 18.82 22.37 5.78
C GLY A 169 19.73 21.20 5.43
N ALA A 170 19.24 20.07 4.98
CA ALA A 170 20.07 18.99 4.46
C ALA A 170 20.67 19.38 3.09
N ASP A 171 21.92 19.02 2.83
CA ASP A 171 22.47 19.12 1.47
C ASP A 171 21.75 18.13 0.54
N ARG A 172 21.24 18.63 -0.59
CA ARG A 172 20.46 17.84 -1.54
C ARG A 172 21.22 16.62 -2.06
N GLY A 173 22.52 16.77 -2.31
CA GLY A 173 23.39 15.70 -2.78
C GLY A 173 23.68 14.64 -1.73
N GLU A 174 23.56 14.97 -0.45
CA GLU A 174 23.79 14.04 0.66
C GLU A 174 22.54 13.25 1.07
N VAL A 175 21.35 13.64 0.61
CA VAL A 175 20.10 12.96 0.99
C VAL A 175 20.11 11.45 0.68
N PRO A 176 20.61 10.94 -0.46
CA PRO A 176 20.76 9.49 -0.66
C PRO A 176 21.57 8.80 0.44
N GLY A 177 22.62 9.48 0.94
CA GLY A 177 23.40 9.01 2.08
C GLY A 177 22.61 9.00 3.41
N LEU A 178 21.66 9.91 3.60
CA LEU A 178 20.78 9.89 4.78
C LEU A 178 19.90 8.63 4.78
N PHE A 179 19.33 8.25 3.65
CA PHE A 179 18.56 6.98 3.50
C PHE A 179 19.42 5.79 3.93
N ALA A 180 20.65 5.71 3.42
CA ALA A 180 21.56 4.60 3.76
C ALA A 180 21.90 4.58 5.26
N ARG A 181 22.24 5.73 5.86
CA ARG A 181 22.55 5.83 7.30
C ARG A 181 21.36 5.47 8.20
N ALA A 182 20.15 5.80 7.78
CA ALA A 182 18.92 5.46 8.50
C ALA A 182 18.50 3.99 8.32
N GLY A 183 19.20 3.21 7.48
CA GLY A 183 18.80 1.85 7.12
C GLY A 183 17.45 1.81 6.40
N THR A 184 17.10 2.90 5.70
CA THR A 184 15.83 3.07 5.01
C THR A 184 16.09 3.08 3.51
N LEU A 185 15.49 2.17 2.77
CA LEU A 185 15.56 2.20 1.30
C LEU A 185 14.57 3.25 0.76
N PRO A 186 14.87 3.94 -0.35
CA PRO A 186 13.84 4.70 -1.07
C PRO A 186 12.63 3.81 -1.37
N ILE A 187 11.41 4.36 -1.24
CA ILE A 187 10.21 3.54 -1.45
C ILE A 187 10.13 3.00 -2.89
N ALA A 188 10.60 3.79 -3.85
CA ALA A 188 10.70 3.36 -5.24
C ALA A 188 11.64 2.16 -5.42
N THR A 189 12.72 2.07 -4.65
CA THR A 189 13.65 0.93 -4.68
C THR A 189 13.00 -0.36 -4.16
N ARG A 190 11.99 -0.25 -3.30
CA ARG A 190 11.22 -1.40 -2.80
C ARG A 190 10.20 -1.92 -3.81
N THR A 191 9.93 -1.20 -4.88
CA THR A 191 9.10 -1.70 -5.98
C THR A 191 9.96 -2.46 -6.98
N ARG A 192 9.49 -3.59 -7.45
CA ARG A 192 10.17 -4.34 -8.51
C ARG A 192 9.83 -3.78 -9.87
N THR A 193 10.71 -3.96 -10.85
CA THR A 193 10.31 -3.83 -12.26
C THR A 193 9.28 -4.90 -12.58
N ALA A 194 8.51 -4.71 -13.66
CA ALA A 194 7.52 -5.69 -14.10
C ALA A 194 8.17 -7.05 -14.40
N ASP A 195 9.35 -7.05 -15.03
CA ASP A 195 10.07 -8.27 -15.38
C ASP A 195 10.63 -8.98 -14.14
N ASP A 196 11.17 -8.23 -13.18
CA ASP A 196 11.65 -8.80 -11.92
C ASP A 196 10.49 -9.41 -11.13
N LEU A 197 9.35 -8.74 -11.10
CA LEU A 197 8.16 -9.25 -10.45
C LEU A 197 7.66 -10.54 -11.11
N ALA A 198 7.55 -10.55 -12.44
CA ALA A 198 7.15 -11.74 -13.19
C ALA A 198 8.08 -12.93 -12.92
N ARG A 199 9.38 -12.67 -12.74
CA ARG A 199 10.37 -13.71 -12.39
C ARG A 199 10.14 -14.29 -11.00
N VAL A 200 9.80 -13.46 -10.01
CA VAL A 200 9.52 -13.89 -8.62
C VAL A 200 8.16 -14.59 -8.50
N LEU A 201 7.18 -14.20 -9.32
CA LEU A 201 5.84 -14.83 -9.37
C LEU A 201 5.87 -16.23 -9.98
N ARG A 202 6.64 -16.41 -11.06
CA ARG A 202 6.62 -17.61 -11.93
C ARG A 202 6.77 -18.96 -11.20
N PRO A 203 7.54 -19.11 -10.12
CA PRO A 203 7.63 -20.39 -9.37
C PRO A 203 6.34 -20.79 -8.68
N HIS A 204 5.44 -19.86 -8.43
CA HIS A 204 4.28 -20.04 -7.55
C HIS A 204 2.94 -19.81 -8.23
N LEU A 205 2.90 -18.93 -9.24
CA LEU A 205 1.68 -18.42 -9.85
C LEU A 205 1.87 -18.22 -11.35
N ALA A 206 0.81 -18.49 -12.11
CA ALA A 206 0.75 -18.19 -13.53
C ALA A 206 0.17 -16.79 -13.75
N VAL A 207 0.77 -16.02 -14.66
CA VAL A 207 0.26 -14.71 -15.09
C VAL A 207 -0.79 -14.95 -16.17
N ALA A 208 -2.07 -14.77 -15.86
CA ALA A 208 -3.17 -14.86 -16.82
C ALA A 208 -3.32 -13.57 -17.66
N GLY A 209 -2.95 -12.43 -17.09
CA GLY A 209 -2.98 -11.13 -17.76
C GLY A 209 -2.64 -9.99 -16.82
N HIS A 210 -2.62 -8.78 -17.37
CA HIS A 210 -2.53 -7.56 -16.57
C HIS A 210 -3.23 -6.40 -17.26
N LEU A 211 -3.64 -5.43 -16.46
CA LEU A 211 -4.10 -4.11 -16.89
C LEU A 211 -3.12 -3.07 -16.35
N GLU A 212 -2.98 -1.95 -17.04
CA GLU A 212 -2.12 -0.85 -16.60
C GLU A 212 -2.83 0.49 -16.75
N ARG A 213 -2.58 1.38 -15.79
CA ARG A 213 -3.03 2.78 -15.84
C ARG A 213 -2.06 3.66 -15.08
N ASP A 214 -2.16 4.96 -15.27
CA ASP A 214 -1.46 5.94 -14.44
C ASP A 214 -2.26 6.23 -13.16
N ALA A 215 -1.60 6.12 -12.01
CA ALA A 215 -2.07 6.73 -10.79
C ALA A 215 -1.59 8.17 -10.73
N VAL A 216 -2.52 9.09 -10.68
CA VAL A 216 -2.26 10.52 -10.54
C VAL A 216 -2.72 10.97 -9.15
N VAL A 217 -1.81 11.52 -8.36
CA VAL A 217 -2.11 12.03 -7.02
C VAL A 217 -2.25 13.55 -7.10
N THR A 218 -3.40 14.04 -6.67
CA THR A 218 -3.67 15.47 -6.46
C THR A 218 -4.17 15.68 -5.04
N VAL A 219 -4.00 16.87 -4.51
CA VAL A 219 -4.42 17.24 -3.15
C VAL A 219 -5.09 18.61 -3.14
N ASP A 220 -5.89 18.85 -2.11
CA ASP A 220 -6.57 20.16 -1.92
C ASP A 220 -5.70 21.15 -1.13
N SER A 221 -4.70 20.66 -0.42
CA SER A 221 -3.76 21.48 0.37
C SER A 221 -2.47 20.76 0.72
N ALA A 222 -1.44 21.49 1.14
CA ALA A 222 -0.21 20.96 1.71
C ALA A 222 -0.48 20.09 2.96
N GLU A 223 -1.41 20.52 3.80
CA GLU A 223 -1.79 19.80 5.02
C GLU A 223 -2.40 18.43 4.71
N GLN A 224 -3.27 18.36 3.70
CA GLN A 224 -3.86 17.08 3.27
C GLN A 224 -2.77 16.09 2.85
N TYR A 225 -1.76 16.54 2.10
CA TYR A 225 -0.65 15.66 1.74
C TYR A 225 0.22 15.27 2.92
N ALA A 226 0.51 16.20 3.83
CA ALA A 226 1.25 15.91 5.04
C ALA A 226 0.57 14.80 5.88
N HIS A 227 -0.75 14.88 6.05
CA HIS A 227 -1.54 13.85 6.72
C HIS A 227 -1.53 12.51 5.98
N PHE A 228 -1.71 12.54 4.66
CA PHE A 228 -1.59 11.34 3.84
C PHE A 228 -0.24 10.67 3.99
N HIS A 229 0.84 11.45 3.88
CA HIS A 229 2.20 10.95 3.96
C HIS A 229 2.51 10.39 5.35
N ALA A 230 2.10 11.09 6.42
CA ALA A 230 2.27 10.62 7.80
C ALA A 230 1.49 9.32 8.05
N ALA A 231 0.25 9.20 7.55
CA ALA A 231 -0.58 8.01 7.73
C ALA A 231 -0.09 6.79 6.93
N THR A 232 0.56 7.03 5.77
CA THR A 232 0.98 5.95 4.85
C THR A 232 2.45 5.55 5.08
N PHE A 233 3.33 6.53 5.19
CA PHE A 233 4.78 6.35 5.21
C PHE A 233 5.45 6.87 6.50
N GLY A 234 4.66 7.35 7.47
CA GLY A 234 5.18 8.09 8.60
C GLY A 234 6.21 7.33 9.42
N ASP A 235 5.94 6.08 9.80
CA ASP A 235 6.89 5.25 10.54
C ASP A 235 8.15 4.93 9.73
N TYR A 236 8.02 4.93 8.41
CA TYR A 236 9.11 4.64 7.49
C TYR A 236 10.08 5.83 7.35
N TYR A 237 9.58 6.99 6.92
CA TYR A 237 10.42 8.16 6.65
C TYR A 237 10.78 8.98 7.89
N SER A 238 10.04 8.84 8.99
CA SER A 238 10.39 9.50 10.25
C SER A 238 11.79 9.13 10.79
N ARG A 239 12.36 8.03 10.29
CA ARG A 239 13.72 7.58 10.61
C ARG A 239 14.82 8.47 10.02
N LEU A 240 14.48 9.27 9.01
CA LEU A 240 15.42 10.18 8.33
C LEU A 240 15.72 11.44 9.14
N VAL A 241 14.91 11.73 10.16
CA VAL A 241 15.06 12.94 10.99
C VAL A 241 15.01 12.62 12.47
N PRO A 242 15.66 13.44 13.33
CA PRO A 242 15.52 13.33 14.77
C PRO A 242 14.06 13.46 15.22
N ALA A 243 13.71 12.82 16.33
CA ALA A 243 12.33 12.81 16.84
C ALA A 243 11.74 14.23 17.01
N GLY A 244 12.51 15.19 17.49
CA GLY A 244 12.05 16.57 17.67
C GLY A 244 11.79 17.35 16.37
N GLN A 245 12.22 16.84 15.22
CA GLN A 245 12.02 17.48 13.91
C GLN A 245 10.93 16.83 13.08
N ARG A 246 10.30 15.76 13.54
CA ARG A 246 9.33 14.99 12.73
C ARG A 246 8.11 15.81 12.31
N ALA A 247 7.60 16.66 13.20
CA ALA A 247 6.47 17.54 12.87
C ALA A 247 6.82 18.51 11.73
N ASP A 248 7.99 19.13 11.80
CA ASP A 248 8.49 20.04 10.77
C ASP A 248 8.77 19.30 9.46
N PHE A 249 9.29 18.08 9.55
CA PHE A 249 9.52 17.22 8.40
C PHE A 249 8.22 16.91 7.64
N PHE A 250 7.15 16.44 8.30
CA PHE A 250 5.90 16.15 7.63
C PHE A 250 5.23 17.42 7.07
N ARG A 251 5.35 18.54 7.75
CA ARG A 251 4.91 19.83 7.21
C ARG A 251 5.67 20.19 5.93
N ALA A 252 6.99 20.09 5.93
CA ALA A 252 7.83 20.36 4.75
C ALA A 252 7.52 19.37 3.59
N VAL A 253 7.22 18.10 3.87
CA VAL A 253 6.75 17.13 2.87
C VAL A 253 5.45 17.61 2.22
N GLY A 254 4.49 18.08 3.01
CA GLY A 254 3.24 18.65 2.49
C GLY A 254 3.47 19.87 1.62
N GLU A 255 4.29 20.81 2.06
CA GLU A 255 4.64 22.04 1.32
C GLU A 255 5.34 21.69 -0.01
N SER A 256 6.30 20.76 0.00
CA SER A 256 7.01 20.31 -1.20
C SER A 256 6.06 19.65 -2.21
N ALA A 257 5.13 18.82 -1.73
CA ALA A 257 4.13 18.19 -2.58
C ALA A 257 3.16 19.23 -3.20
N TRP A 258 2.70 20.19 -2.40
CA TRP A 258 1.83 21.27 -2.85
C TRP A 258 2.50 22.15 -3.89
N GLN A 259 3.78 22.50 -3.69
CA GLN A 259 4.56 23.22 -4.67
C GLN A 259 4.65 22.47 -5.99
N ARG A 260 4.95 21.16 -5.96
CA ARG A 260 5.00 20.33 -7.18
C ARG A 260 3.67 20.31 -7.92
N GLN A 261 2.56 20.21 -7.20
CA GLN A 261 1.22 20.26 -7.81
C GLN A 261 0.97 21.60 -8.50
N ASN A 262 1.34 22.72 -7.88
CA ASN A 262 1.19 24.05 -8.50
C ASN A 262 2.04 24.20 -9.77
N GLU A 263 3.20 23.54 -9.82
CA GLU A 263 4.10 23.60 -10.98
C GLU A 263 3.68 22.65 -12.11
N ARG A 264 3.11 21.47 -11.78
CA ARG A 264 2.94 20.34 -12.72
C ARG A 264 1.48 19.91 -12.90
N GLY A 265 0.55 20.45 -12.12
CA GLY A 265 -0.85 20.04 -12.08
C GLY A 265 -1.11 18.75 -11.27
N HIS A 266 -0.07 18.12 -10.71
CA HIS A 266 -0.19 16.92 -9.87
C HIS A 266 1.01 16.79 -8.92
N VAL A 267 0.82 16.12 -7.80
CA VAL A 267 1.89 15.80 -6.84
C VAL A 267 2.80 14.70 -7.42
N SER A 268 2.20 13.61 -7.84
CA SER A 268 2.90 12.48 -8.44
C SER A 268 2.06 11.79 -9.51
N ARG A 269 2.73 11.17 -10.47
CA ARG A 269 2.14 10.31 -11.50
C ARG A 269 3.03 9.09 -11.68
N MET A 270 2.43 7.91 -11.63
CA MET A 270 3.20 6.67 -11.78
C MET A 270 2.34 5.57 -12.40
N PRO A 271 2.91 4.67 -13.22
CA PRO A 271 2.23 3.48 -13.69
C PRO A 271 1.83 2.57 -12.54
N VAL A 272 0.58 2.12 -12.55
CA VAL A 272 0.04 1.07 -11.68
C VAL A 272 -0.40 -0.08 -12.55
N ARG A 273 0.04 -1.28 -12.22
CA ARG A 273 -0.36 -2.50 -12.89
C ARG A 273 -1.22 -3.37 -11.97
N LEU A 274 -2.33 -3.84 -12.50
CA LEU A 274 -3.20 -4.84 -11.87
C LEU A 274 -2.94 -6.19 -12.57
N TRP A 275 -2.30 -7.09 -11.86
CA TRP A 275 -2.00 -8.44 -12.32
C TRP A 275 -3.16 -9.36 -12.02
N GLN A 276 -3.50 -10.21 -12.99
CA GLN A 276 -4.40 -11.33 -12.84
C GLN A 276 -3.56 -12.60 -12.79
N LEU A 277 -3.57 -13.27 -11.68
CA LEU A 277 -2.74 -14.43 -11.39
C LEU A 277 -3.62 -15.63 -11.02
N THR A 278 -3.17 -16.82 -11.41
CA THR A 278 -3.84 -18.09 -11.10
C THR A 278 -2.84 -19.10 -10.56
N THR A 279 -3.29 -20.22 -10.06
CA THR A 279 -2.42 -21.38 -9.87
C THR A 279 -1.88 -21.86 -11.22
N PRO A 280 -0.65 -22.43 -11.26
CA PRO A 280 -0.05 -23.00 -12.47
C PRO A 280 -0.89 -24.06 -13.15
#